data_7fa2e4677dac119de5a78adf33279338
#
_entry.id   7fa2e4677dac119de5a78adf33279338
#
_cell.length_a   1.000
_cell.length_b   1.000
_cell.length_c   1.000
_cell.angle_alpha   90.00
_cell.angle_beta   90.00
_cell.angle_gamma   90.00
#
_symmetry.space_group_name_H-M   'P 1'
#
loop_
_entity.id
_entity.type
_entity.pdbx_description
1 polymer ?
#
loop_
_entity_poly.entity_id
_entity_poly.type
_entity_poly.pdbx_seq_one_letter_code
_entity_poly.pdbx_strand_id
1 'polypeptide(L)'
;AKYPCPVCGQACSAHDFQEKTWWHLNFFQHHCYIHASVPRVKCQEHGVKRVEVPWARKGSAFTLLFEQAALALVWEMSVNAAARIIEITDKRLWRIVEHYVGKAVSPFNLSDIKPVGLDEAASKRGHNYATVFIDTEKRQEPVVFATPGKGKQPLKQFSAFLEAHEG
;
A
#
# COMPACT_ATOMS: atom_id res chain seq x y z
N ALA A 1 -1.84 -18.99 -28.12
CA ALA A 1 -1.61 -19.24 -26.68
C ALA A 1 -2.87 -18.87 -25.89
N LYS A 2 -3.20 -19.63 -24.84
CA LYS A 2 -4.26 -19.31 -23.89
C LYS A 2 -3.64 -18.84 -22.58
N TYR A 3 -4.26 -17.85 -21.96
CA TYR A 3 -3.80 -17.26 -20.69
C TYR A 3 -4.94 -17.23 -19.68
N PRO A 4 -4.70 -17.36 -18.38
CA PRO A 4 -5.75 -17.32 -17.37
C PRO A 4 -6.38 -15.92 -17.26
N CYS A 5 -7.68 -15.85 -17.15
CA CYS A 5 -8.37 -14.62 -16.77
C CYS A 5 -8.00 -14.26 -15.32
N PRO A 6 -7.55 -13.02 -15.03
CA PRO A 6 -7.11 -12.65 -13.68
C PRO A 6 -8.25 -12.56 -12.65
N VAL A 7 -9.51 -12.74 -13.07
CA VAL A 7 -10.67 -12.68 -12.19
C VAL A 7 -11.21 -14.08 -11.86
N CYS A 8 -11.44 -14.93 -12.89
CA CYS A 8 -12.03 -16.25 -12.70
C CYS A 8 -11.07 -17.42 -12.99
N GLY A 9 -9.83 -17.16 -13.41
CA GLY A 9 -8.85 -18.20 -13.74
C GLY A 9 -9.10 -18.94 -15.06
N GLN A 10 -10.22 -18.71 -15.74
CA GLN A 10 -10.56 -19.40 -16.98
C GLN A 10 -9.53 -19.15 -18.07
N ALA A 11 -9.14 -20.19 -18.79
CA ALA A 11 -8.19 -20.10 -19.90
C ALA A 11 -8.84 -19.41 -21.12
N CYS A 12 -8.43 -18.18 -21.40
CA CYS A 12 -8.95 -17.35 -22.46
C CYS A 12 -7.90 -17.11 -23.57
N SER A 13 -8.35 -16.87 -24.79
CA SER A 13 -7.47 -16.46 -25.89
C SER A 13 -6.96 -15.04 -25.67
N ALA A 14 -5.73 -14.80 -26.12
CA ALA A 14 -5.20 -13.43 -26.17
C ALA A 14 -6.08 -12.57 -27.10
N HIS A 15 -6.44 -11.39 -26.60
CA HIS A 15 -7.11 -10.36 -27.38
C HIS A 15 -6.06 -9.52 -28.12
N ASP A 16 -5.09 -9.03 -27.39
CA ASP A 16 -3.92 -8.30 -27.88
C ASP A 16 -2.80 -8.32 -26.83
N PHE A 17 -1.72 -7.63 -27.12
CA PHE A 17 -0.56 -7.48 -26.24
C PHE A 17 -0.29 -5.99 -25.99
N GLN A 18 0.08 -5.66 -24.77
CA GLN A 18 0.38 -4.30 -24.35
C GLN A 18 1.79 -4.23 -23.80
N GLU A 19 2.63 -3.38 -24.40
CA GLU A 19 3.96 -3.08 -23.85
C GLU A 19 3.86 -2.38 -22.52
N LYS A 20 4.61 -2.89 -21.54
CA LYS A 20 4.69 -2.36 -20.18
C LYS A 20 6.12 -2.33 -19.70
N THR A 21 6.39 -1.32 -18.88
CA THR A 21 7.69 -1.11 -18.25
C THR A 21 7.51 -1.00 -16.75
N TRP A 22 8.35 -1.66 -16.01
CA TRP A 22 8.44 -1.55 -14.55
C TRP A 22 9.85 -1.20 -14.14
N TRP A 23 9.97 -0.27 -13.21
CA TRP A 23 11.24 0.03 -12.56
C TRP A 23 11.58 -1.07 -11.58
N HIS A 24 12.75 -1.67 -11.76
CA HIS A 24 13.32 -2.69 -10.89
C HIS A 24 14.37 -2.07 -9.97
N LEU A 25 14.92 -2.85 -9.03
CA LEU A 25 16.08 -2.43 -8.24
C LEU A 25 17.22 -2.03 -9.15
N ASN A 26 17.90 -0.93 -8.81
CA ASN A 26 19.07 -0.49 -9.55
C ASN A 26 20.16 -1.56 -9.52
N PHE A 27 20.85 -1.73 -10.62
CA PHE A 27 22.02 -2.56 -10.72
C PHE A 27 23.25 -1.67 -10.57
N PHE A 28 23.89 -1.74 -9.40
CA PHE A 28 24.86 -0.74 -8.94
C PHE A 28 24.24 0.67 -9.00
N GLN A 29 24.84 1.62 -9.71
CA GLN A 29 24.33 2.99 -9.91
C GLN A 29 23.46 3.16 -11.17
N HIS A 30 23.11 2.08 -11.88
CA HIS A 30 22.33 2.12 -13.09
C HIS A 30 20.87 1.76 -12.84
N HIS A 31 19.96 2.57 -13.37
CA HIS A 31 18.53 2.25 -13.33
C HIS A 31 18.24 1.00 -14.15
N CYS A 32 17.50 0.08 -13.57
CA CYS A 32 17.09 -1.16 -14.20
C CYS A 32 15.58 -1.17 -14.46
N TYR A 33 15.19 -1.50 -15.69
CA TYR A 33 13.79 -1.58 -16.09
C TYR A 33 13.48 -2.94 -16.72
N ILE A 34 12.33 -3.50 -16.34
CA ILE A 34 11.76 -4.68 -17.00
C ILE A 34 10.76 -4.22 -18.04
N HIS A 35 11.01 -4.55 -19.31
CA HIS A 35 10.10 -4.33 -20.42
C HIS A 35 9.48 -5.65 -20.83
N ALA A 36 8.16 -5.71 -20.95
CA ALA A 36 7.48 -6.92 -21.39
C ALA A 36 6.19 -6.62 -22.12
N SER A 37 5.90 -7.47 -23.10
CA SER A 37 4.67 -7.50 -23.88
C SER A 37 3.64 -8.35 -23.11
N VAL A 38 2.70 -7.71 -22.41
CA VAL A 38 1.75 -8.37 -21.52
C VAL A 38 0.44 -8.63 -22.26
N PRO A 39 -0.05 -9.89 -22.32
CA PRO A 39 -1.29 -10.20 -22.99
C PRO A 39 -2.51 -9.61 -22.26
N ARG A 40 -3.48 -9.15 -23.04
CA ARG A 40 -4.86 -8.94 -22.58
C ARG A 40 -5.72 -10.08 -23.11
N VAL A 41 -6.54 -10.65 -22.25
CA VAL A 41 -7.42 -11.77 -22.60
C VAL A 41 -8.86 -11.31 -22.73
N LYS A 42 -9.60 -11.92 -23.62
CA LYS A 42 -11.05 -11.71 -23.76
C LYS A 42 -11.79 -12.83 -23.03
N CYS A 43 -12.23 -12.54 -21.81
CA CYS A 43 -13.09 -13.42 -21.02
C CYS A 43 -14.56 -13.20 -21.38
N GLN A 44 -15.36 -14.26 -21.46
CA GLN A 44 -16.79 -14.17 -21.77
C GLN A 44 -17.56 -13.42 -20.67
N GLU A 45 -17.20 -13.66 -19.40
CA GLU A 45 -17.87 -13.07 -18.23
C GLU A 45 -17.31 -11.69 -17.85
N HIS A 46 -15.97 -11.50 -17.98
CA HIS A 46 -15.28 -10.33 -17.42
C HIS A 46 -14.79 -9.35 -18.52
N GLY A 47 -15.06 -9.64 -19.78
CA GLY A 47 -14.59 -8.82 -20.90
C GLY A 47 -13.07 -8.84 -21.08
N VAL A 48 -12.50 -7.76 -21.61
CA VAL A 48 -11.05 -7.66 -21.83
C VAL A 48 -10.32 -7.31 -20.55
N LYS A 49 -9.43 -8.20 -20.08
CA LYS A 49 -8.60 -8.04 -18.89
C LYS A 49 -7.13 -8.27 -19.22
N ARG A 50 -6.24 -7.48 -18.58
CA ARG A 50 -4.79 -7.69 -18.68
C ARG A 50 -4.38 -8.82 -17.72
N VAL A 51 -3.58 -9.74 -18.21
CA VAL A 51 -3.00 -10.82 -17.40
C VAL A 51 -2.06 -10.22 -16.34
N GLU A 52 -2.07 -10.80 -15.17
CA GLU A 52 -1.15 -10.40 -14.10
C GLU A 52 0.25 -10.95 -14.36
N VAL A 53 1.25 -10.19 -13.95
CA VAL A 53 2.66 -10.58 -14.07
C VAL A 53 3.21 -10.95 -12.68
N PRO A 54 4.11 -11.93 -12.57
CA PRO A 54 4.57 -12.39 -11.26
C PRO A 54 5.52 -11.42 -10.56
N TRP A 55 6.09 -10.47 -11.28
CA TRP A 55 7.10 -9.56 -10.73
C TRP A 55 6.55 -8.20 -10.29
N ALA A 56 5.27 -7.90 -10.54
CA ALA A 56 4.68 -6.60 -10.18
C ALA A 56 3.20 -6.75 -9.81
N ARG A 57 2.76 -6.00 -8.81
CA ARG A 57 1.34 -5.92 -8.50
C ARG A 57 0.56 -5.14 -9.54
N LYS A 58 -0.72 -5.40 -9.62
CA LYS A 58 -1.65 -4.71 -10.53
C LYS A 58 -1.61 -3.20 -10.27
N GLY A 59 -1.40 -2.43 -11.33
CA GLY A 59 -1.38 -0.96 -11.28
C GLY A 59 -0.06 -0.34 -10.83
N SER A 60 0.92 -1.12 -10.37
CA SER A 60 2.24 -0.62 -10.06
C SER A 60 3.10 -0.38 -11.31
N ALA A 61 3.94 0.65 -11.25
CA ALA A 61 5.03 0.90 -12.18
C ALA A 61 6.38 0.37 -11.66
N PHE A 62 6.36 -0.35 -10.53
CA PHE A 62 7.54 -0.90 -9.86
C PHE A 62 7.42 -2.41 -9.75
N THR A 63 8.56 -3.09 -9.68
CA THR A 63 8.58 -4.51 -9.34
C THR A 63 8.33 -4.72 -7.84
N LEU A 64 7.91 -5.92 -7.46
CA LEU A 64 7.72 -6.30 -6.05
C LEU A 64 9.01 -6.14 -5.23
N LEU A 65 10.17 -6.49 -5.82
CA LEU A 65 11.47 -6.31 -5.16
C LEU A 65 11.80 -4.83 -4.93
N PHE A 66 11.48 -3.95 -5.90
CA PHE A 66 11.65 -2.51 -5.70
C PHE A 66 10.76 -2.00 -4.56
N GLU A 67 9.49 -2.40 -4.54
CA GLU A 67 8.55 -2.00 -3.49
C GLU A 67 8.99 -2.53 -2.11
N GLN A 68 9.51 -3.76 -2.04
CA GLN A 68 10.05 -4.33 -0.81
C GLN A 68 11.26 -3.54 -0.27
N ALA A 69 12.21 -3.19 -1.14
CA ALA A 69 13.36 -2.38 -0.75
C ALA A 69 12.92 -0.95 -0.30
N ALA A 70 11.95 -0.37 -1.01
CA ALA A 70 11.37 0.92 -0.65
C ALA A 70 10.74 0.90 0.75
N LEU A 71 10.00 -0.15 1.09
CA LEU A 71 9.40 -0.33 2.42
C LEU A 71 10.46 -0.53 3.51
N ALA A 72 11.51 -1.30 3.24
CA ALA A 72 12.62 -1.47 4.18
C ALA A 72 13.29 -0.14 4.52
N LEU A 73 13.49 0.73 3.54
CA LEU A 73 14.02 2.07 3.77
C LEU A 73 13.08 2.96 4.60
N VAL A 74 11.78 2.91 4.31
CA VAL A 74 10.78 3.70 5.08
C VAL A 74 10.68 3.24 6.53
N TRP A 75 10.99 1.99 6.81
CA TRP A 75 11.06 1.47 8.19
C TRP A 75 12.18 2.13 8.99
N GLU A 76 13.33 2.41 8.36
CA GLU A 76 14.52 2.94 9.01
C GLU A 76 14.62 4.47 8.96
N MET A 77 13.93 5.13 8.02
CA MET A 77 14.07 6.56 7.81
C MET A 77 12.78 7.23 7.30
N SER A 78 12.76 8.57 7.32
CA SER A 78 11.62 9.33 6.81
C SER A 78 11.37 9.06 5.31
N VAL A 79 10.10 9.08 4.89
CA VAL A 79 9.69 8.89 3.49
C VAL A 79 10.45 9.80 2.53
N ASN A 80 10.70 11.06 2.92
CA ASN A 80 11.44 12.00 2.08
C ASN A 80 12.92 11.59 1.91
N ALA A 81 13.55 11.03 2.94
CA ALA A 81 14.92 10.53 2.87
C ALA A 81 14.99 9.27 2.00
N ALA A 82 14.10 8.32 2.24
CA ALA A 82 13.99 7.09 1.46
C ALA A 82 13.74 7.38 -0.02
N ALA A 83 12.80 8.29 -0.33
CA ALA A 83 12.49 8.68 -1.71
C ALA A 83 13.70 9.24 -2.47
N ARG A 84 14.53 10.03 -1.80
CA ARG A 84 15.80 10.53 -2.40
C ARG A 84 16.80 9.41 -2.68
N ILE A 85 16.92 8.44 -1.78
CA ILE A 85 17.84 7.30 -1.95
C ILE A 85 17.46 6.44 -3.15
N ILE A 86 16.15 6.15 -3.32
CA ILE A 86 15.65 5.31 -4.42
C ILE A 86 15.22 6.13 -5.65
N GLU A 87 15.50 7.43 -5.65
CA GLU A 87 15.33 8.35 -6.78
C GLU A 87 13.90 8.43 -7.34
N ILE A 88 12.90 8.30 -6.47
CA ILE A 88 11.49 8.53 -6.82
C ILE A 88 10.93 9.72 -6.04
N THR A 89 9.77 10.21 -6.45
CA THR A 89 9.08 11.25 -5.68
C THR A 89 8.44 10.67 -4.40
N ASP A 90 8.38 11.49 -3.35
CA ASP A 90 7.70 11.18 -2.10
C ASP A 90 6.26 10.70 -2.32
N LYS A 91 5.51 11.33 -3.23
CA LYS A 91 4.14 10.92 -3.62
C LYS A 91 4.07 9.51 -4.19
N ARG A 92 5.07 9.08 -4.96
CA ARG A 92 5.12 7.71 -5.49
C ARG A 92 5.43 6.71 -4.38
N LEU A 93 6.34 7.08 -3.47
CA LEU A 93 6.68 6.25 -2.31
C LEU A 93 5.49 6.13 -1.35
N TRP A 94 4.77 7.22 -1.06
CA TRP A 94 3.55 7.18 -0.25
C TRP A 94 2.49 6.23 -0.81
N ARG A 95 2.27 6.18 -2.13
CA ARG A 95 1.35 5.21 -2.75
C ARG A 95 1.76 3.75 -2.54
N ILE A 96 3.07 3.47 -2.46
CA ILE A 96 3.57 2.14 -2.11
C ILE A 96 3.23 1.84 -0.65
N VAL A 97 3.59 2.76 0.26
CA VAL A 97 3.34 2.63 1.70
C VAL A 97 1.83 2.43 1.98
N GLU A 98 0.98 3.31 1.47
CA GLU A 98 -0.48 3.24 1.61
C GLU A 98 -1.05 1.89 1.17
N HIS A 99 -0.57 1.35 0.04
CA HIS A 99 -1.01 0.05 -0.44
C HIS A 99 -0.71 -1.08 0.56
N TYR A 100 0.50 -1.13 1.08
CA TYR A 100 0.91 -2.23 1.97
C TYR A 100 0.37 -2.04 3.38
N VAL A 101 0.30 -0.82 3.89
CA VAL A 101 -0.35 -0.52 5.17
C VAL A 101 -1.83 -0.87 5.11
N GLY A 102 -2.56 -0.42 4.08
CA GLY A 102 -3.97 -0.78 3.92
C GLY A 102 -4.20 -2.29 3.86
N LYS A 103 -3.31 -3.02 3.17
CA LYS A 103 -3.38 -4.48 3.10
C LYS A 103 -3.04 -5.17 4.43
N ALA A 104 -2.11 -4.60 5.21
CA ALA A 104 -1.74 -5.12 6.52
C ALA A 104 -2.82 -4.84 7.57
N VAL A 105 -3.47 -3.68 7.52
CA VAL A 105 -4.52 -3.26 8.47
C VAL A 105 -5.86 -3.95 8.19
N SER A 106 -6.16 -4.27 6.92
CA SER A 106 -7.45 -4.87 6.54
C SER A 106 -7.85 -6.13 7.31
N PRO A 107 -6.96 -7.08 7.68
CA PRO A 107 -7.31 -8.27 8.46
C PRO A 107 -7.23 -8.07 9.97
N PHE A 108 -6.97 -6.87 10.49
CA PHE A 108 -6.89 -6.65 11.93
C PHE A 108 -8.25 -6.87 12.58
N ASN A 109 -8.29 -7.78 13.54
CA ASN A 109 -9.39 -7.92 14.49
C ASN A 109 -9.02 -7.13 15.76
N LEU A 110 -9.87 -6.19 16.16
CA LEU A 110 -9.65 -5.28 17.27
C LEU A 110 -10.52 -5.61 18.48
N SER A 111 -11.21 -6.77 18.49
CA SER A 111 -12.10 -7.20 19.59
C SER A 111 -11.41 -7.29 20.97
N ASP A 112 -10.10 -7.53 20.99
CA ASP A 112 -9.32 -7.69 22.21
C ASP A 112 -8.72 -6.39 22.75
N ILE A 113 -8.90 -5.26 22.04
CA ILE A 113 -8.37 -3.97 22.49
C ILE A 113 -9.30 -3.39 23.56
N LYS A 114 -8.81 -3.26 24.80
CA LYS A 114 -9.61 -2.77 25.92
C LYS A 114 -9.21 -1.38 26.42
N PRO A 115 -8.01 -1.05 26.88
CA PRO A 115 -7.70 0.33 27.23
C PRO A 115 -7.06 1.07 26.05
N VAL A 116 -7.78 2.04 25.50
CA VAL A 116 -7.26 2.92 24.44
C VAL A 116 -6.87 4.27 25.02
N GLY A 117 -5.59 4.60 24.93
CA GLY A 117 -5.07 5.93 25.17
C GLY A 117 -5.21 6.81 23.94
N LEU A 118 -5.39 8.12 24.15
CA LEU A 118 -5.48 9.12 23.10
C LEU A 118 -4.44 10.20 23.31
N ASP A 119 -3.70 10.56 22.26
CA ASP A 119 -2.76 11.67 22.27
C ASP A 119 -2.99 12.58 21.05
N GLU A 120 -2.89 13.89 21.24
CA GLU A 120 -3.02 14.88 20.19
C GLU A 120 -1.68 15.59 19.97
N ALA A 121 -1.03 15.31 18.86
CA ALA A 121 0.25 15.90 18.49
C ALA A 121 0.10 16.95 17.38
N ALA A 122 0.83 18.06 17.49
CA ALA A 122 0.93 19.04 16.40
C ALA A 122 1.79 18.47 15.26
N SER A 123 1.17 18.25 14.09
CA SER A 123 1.87 17.66 12.93
C SER A 123 2.72 18.67 12.14
N LYS A 124 2.38 19.98 12.22
CA LYS A 124 3.10 21.09 11.56
C LYS A 124 2.88 22.40 12.32
N ARG A 125 3.69 23.42 12.02
CA ARG A 125 3.40 24.79 12.47
C ARG A 125 2.04 25.25 11.94
N GLY A 126 1.24 25.88 12.78
CA GLY A 126 -0.18 26.16 12.55
C GLY A 126 -1.04 25.04 13.13
N HIS A 127 -2.33 25.24 13.26
CA HIS A 127 -3.28 24.37 13.95
C HIS A 127 -3.54 23.01 13.26
N ASN A 128 -2.47 22.37 12.73
CA ASN A 128 -2.54 21.04 12.14
C ASN A 128 -2.20 20.00 13.21
N TYR A 129 -3.22 19.30 13.67
CA TYR A 129 -3.08 18.24 14.67
C TYR A 129 -3.28 16.86 14.03
N ALA A 130 -2.67 15.85 14.63
CA ALA A 130 -2.98 14.46 14.41
C ALA A 130 -3.36 13.86 15.76
N THR A 131 -4.45 13.12 15.80
CA THR A 131 -4.85 12.33 16.97
C THR A 131 -4.42 10.89 16.75
N VAL A 132 -3.73 10.34 17.74
CA VAL A 132 -3.21 8.97 17.75
C VAL A 132 -3.91 8.19 18.85
N PHE A 133 -4.40 7.01 18.50
CA PHE A 133 -5.03 6.06 19.42
C PHE A 133 -4.06 4.92 19.65
N ILE A 134 -3.79 4.61 20.92
CA ILE A 134 -2.81 3.60 21.32
C ILE A 134 -3.46 2.56 22.22
N ASP A 135 -3.07 1.31 22.05
CA ASP A 135 -3.33 0.26 23.02
C ASP A 135 -2.34 0.42 24.19
N THR A 136 -2.85 0.77 25.37
CA THR A 136 -2.00 1.06 26.54
C THR A 136 -1.42 -0.19 27.20
N GLU A 137 -1.88 -1.38 26.86
CA GLU A 137 -1.34 -2.65 27.33
C GLU A 137 -0.19 -3.16 26.46
N LYS A 138 -0.11 -2.71 25.20
CA LYS A 138 0.98 -3.09 24.31
C LYS A 138 2.23 -2.22 24.53
N ARG A 139 3.35 -2.88 24.84
CA ARG A 139 4.65 -2.20 24.97
C ARG A 139 5.35 -1.97 23.64
N GLN A 140 5.07 -2.79 22.65
CA GLN A 140 5.61 -2.68 21.28
C GLN A 140 4.46 -2.47 20.31
N GLU A 141 4.66 -1.57 19.33
CA GLU A 141 3.66 -1.23 18.30
C GLU A 141 2.29 -0.86 18.88
N PRO A 142 2.22 0.09 19.85
CA PRO A 142 0.98 0.40 20.55
C PRO A 142 -0.04 1.18 19.70
N VAL A 143 0.37 1.75 18.56
CA VAL A 143 -0.51 2.58 17.73
C VAL A 143 -1.54 1.70 17.03
N VAL A 144 -2.82 1.96 17.32
CA VAL A 144 -3.97 1.25 16.74
C VAL A 144 -4.55 2.02 15.57
N PHE A 145 -4.65 3.34 15.71
CA PHE A 145 -5.24 4.22 14.70
C PHE A 145 -4.65 5.62 14.81
N ALA A 146 -4.55 6.31 13.69
CA ALA A 146 -4.13 7.70 13.67
C ALA A 146 -4.91 8.45 12.57
N THR A 147 -5.34 9.68 12.88
CA THR A 147 -6.09 10.50 11.93
C THR A 147 -5.75 11.98 12.08
N PRO A 148 -5.78 12.76 10.99
CA PRO A 148 -5.68 14.22 11.09
C PRO A 148 -6.85 14.82 11.85
N GLY A 149 -6.56 15.87 12.63
CA GLY A 149 -7.55 16.63 13.38
C GLY A 149 -7.37 16.51 14.88
N LYS A 150 -8.30 17.12 15.61
CA LYS A 150 -8.40 17.08 17.07
C LYS A 150 -9.87 17.13 17.52
N GLY A 151 -10.11 16.76 18.78
CA GLY A 151 -11.43 16.82 19.40
C GLY A 151 -12.37 15.70 18.98
N LYS A 152 -13.64 16.01 18.67
CA LYS A 152 -14.70 15.00 18.47
C LYS A 152 -14.65 14.27 17.13
N GLN A 153 -14.06 14.87 16.09
CA GLN A 153 -14.03 14.26 14.76
C GLN A 153 -13.14 13.02 14.70
N PRO A 154 -11.89 13.03 15.21
CA PRO A 154 -11.06 11.83 15.35
C PRO A 154 -11.74 10.69 16.12
N LEU A 155 -12.47 10.99 17.18
CA LEU A 155 -13.20 9.97 17.95
C LEU A 155 -14.27 9.27 17.10
N LYS A 156 -15.05 10.01 16.29
CA LYS A 156 -16.03 9.41 15.39
C LYS A 156 -15.37 8.52 14.33
N GLN A 157 -14.23 8.95 13.79
CA GLN A 157 -13.48 8.16 12.81
C GLN A 157 -12.91 6.88 13.43
N PHE A 158 -12.43 6.97 14.67
CA PHE A 158 -11.95 5.80 15.41
C PHE A 158 -13.09 4.82 15.73
N SER A 159 -14.26 5.31 16.15
CA SER A 159 -15.43 4.45 16.39
C SER A 159 -15.84 3.70 15.12
N ALA A 160 -15.93 4.39 13.99
CA ALA A 160 -16.23 3.75 12.71
C ALA A 160 -15.16 2.73 12.27
N PHE A 161 -13.88 3.01 12.59
CA PHE A 161 -12.78 2.09 12.33
C PHE A 161 -12.88 0.83 13.19
N LEU A 162 -13.21 0.95 14.48
CA LEU A 162 -13.45 -0.18 15.37
C LEU A 162 -14.61 -1.04 14.87
N GLU A 163 -15.76 -0.43 14.57
CA GLU A 163 -16.94 -1.15 14.05
C GLU A 163 -16.62 -1.94 12.77
N ALA A 164 -15.76 -1.40 11.90
CA ALA A 164 -15.33 -2.07 10.67
C ALA A 164 -14.36 -3.26 10.92
N HIS A 165 -13.77 -3.37 12.12
CA HIS A 165 -12.76 -4.37 12.50
C HIS A 165 -13.19 -5.20 13.72
N GLU A 166 -14.49 -5.31 13.96
CA GLU A 166 -15.08 -6.14 15.04
C GLU A 166 -14.66 -5.70 16.47
N GLY A 167 -14.30 -4.44 16.64
CA GLY A 167 -13.90 -3.84 17.92
C GLY A 167 -15.01 -3.06 18.61
#